data_0cb953664d04dde7befaae2eeae75e8b
#
_entry.id   0cb953664d04dde7befaae2eeae75e8b
#
_cell.length_a   1.000
_cell.length_b   1.000
_cell.length_c   1.000
_cell.angle_alpha   90.00
_cell.angle_beta   90.00
_cell.angle_gamma   90.00
#
_symmetry.space_group_name_H-M   'P 1'
#
loop_
_entity.id
_entity.type
_entity.pdbx_description
1 polymer ?
#
loop_
_entity_poly.entity_id
_entity_poly.type
_entity_poly.pdbx_seq_one_letter_code
_entity_poly.pdbx_strand_id
1 'polypeptide(L)'
;MKTLFARAGWLLLLAAASAALQAQPVAGREYLVLDPPRPAAGGERIEVIEFFSYGCPFCYEAEPYITRWLMKRDAEVAFRRVPSTLPAAWAPFARAYYALEATGLLPRLHWPVFDNHHFDGKRLNNEKNLIEWLSANGEDAVVFKQALDSPEVRAKFEAARAMLDTYNIQGVPTFVVDGRYVTSSRLAGGIPEMMSVVEHLVGLARAGHAKK
;
A
#
# COMPACT_ATOMS: atom_id res chain seq x y z
N MET A 1 -61.02 44.49 -24.08
CA MET A 1 -60.96 44.25 -23.48
C MET A 1 -60.70 42.84 -22.98
N LYS A 2 -60.02 41.94 -23.57
CA LYS A 2 -59.94 40.53 -23.16
C LYS A 2 -58.49 40.24 -22.73
N THR A 3 -58.36 39.96 -21.44
CA THR A 3 -57.11 39.58 -20.79
C THR A 3 -56.73 38.13 -21.16
N LEU A 4 -55.65 37.95 -21.87
CA LEU A 4 -55.04 36.65 -22.12
C LEU A 4 -54.06 36.33 -20.97
N PHE A 5 -54.43 35.43 -20.10
CA PHE A 5 -53.57 34.86 -19.10
C PHE A 5 -52.62 33.87 -19.76
N ALA A 6 -51.37 34.26 -19.87
CA ALA A 6 -50.29 33.38 -20.24
C ALA A 6 -50.01 32.40 -19.06
N ARG A 7 -50.34 31.14 -19.23
CA ARG A 7 -49.92 30.07 -18.36
C ARG A 7 -48.46 29.78 -18.61
N ALA A 8 -47.61 30.38 -17.84
CA ALA A 8 -46.18 30.03 -17.79
C ALA A 8 -46.10 28.66 -17.08
N GLY A 9 -45.84 27.62 -17.87
CA GLY A 9 -45.53 26.30 -17.36
C GLY A 9 -44.27 26.29 -16.52
N TRP A 10 -44.38 25.88 -15.29
CA TRP A 10 -43.29 25.51 -14.46
C TRP A 10 -42.70 24.20 -14.99
N LEU A 11 -41.74 24.31 -15.89
CA LEU A 11 -40.82 23.22 -16.17
C LEU A 11 -39.88 23.12 -14.99
N LEU A 12 -40.21 22.31 -14.01
CA LEU A 12 -39.32 21.77 -13.01
C LEU A 12 -38.19 21.02 -13.75
N LEU A 13 -37.08 21.69 -13.94
CA LEU A 13 -35.80 21.06 -14.22
C LEU A 13 -35.44 20.20 -13.00
N LEU A 14 -35.87 18.94 -13.01
CA LEU A 14 -35.24 17.87 -12.25
C LEU A 14 -33.83 17.70 -12.82
N ALA A 15 -32.89 18.52 -12.33
CA ALA A 15 -31.48 18.22 -12.41
C ALA A 15 -31.28 16.93 -11.60
N ALA A 16 -31.46 15.79 -12.27
CA ALA A 16 -31.00 14.52 -11.78
C ALA A 16 -29.50 14.67 -11.56
N ALA A 17 -29.09 14.94 -10.32
CA ALA A 17 -27.75 14.75 -9.86
C ALA A 17 -27.49 13.24 -10.00
N SER A 18 -26.99 12.85 -11.17
CA SER A 18 -26.40 11.56 -11.41
C SER A 18 -25.12 11.54 -10.56
N ALA A 19 -25.24 11.35 -9.25
CA ALA A 19 -24.16 10.79 -8.46
C ALA A 19 -23.80 9.51 -9.20
N ALA A 20 -22.68 9.53 -9.91
CA ALA A 20 -22.10 8.32 -10.49
C ALA A 20 -22.00 7.35 -9.33
N LEU A 21 -22.93 6.40 -9.26
CA LEU A 21 -22.92 5.31 -8.30
C LEU A 21 -21.70 4.48 -8.72
N GLN A 22 -20.55 4.82 -8.18
CA GLN A 22 -19.37 3.98 -8.39
C GLN A 22 -19.75 2.62 -7.85
N ALA A 23 -19.86 1.63 -8.76
CA ALA A 23 -20.19 0.27 -8.37
C ALA A 23 -19.21 -0.16 -7.26
N GLN A 24 -19.76 -0.65 -6.16
CA GLN A 24 -18.91 -1.09 -5.06
C GLN A 24 -18.06 -2.28 -5.51
N PRO A 25 -16.79 -2.34 -5.03
CA PRO A 25 -15.92 -3.47 -5.31
C PRO A 25 -16.58 -4.81 -4.94
N VAL A 26 -16.43 -5.82 -5.80
CA VAL A 26 -17.06 -7.14 -5.68
C VAL A 26 -16.04 -8.19 -5.30
N ALA A 27 -16.35 -9.00 -4.30
CA ALA A 27 -15.51 -10.14 -3.91
C ALA A 27 -15.37 -11.15 -5.07
N GLY A 28 -14.16 -11.65 -5.27
CA GLY A 28 -13.81 -12.55 -6.38
C GLY A 28 -13.45 -11.82 -7.67
N ARG A 29 -13.60 -10.49 -7.73
CA ARG A 29 -13.24 -9.66 -8.88
C ARG A 29 -12.19 -8.61 -8.51
N GLU A 30 -12.56 -7.56 -7.78
CA GLU A 30 -11.64 -6.49 -7.38
C GLU A 30 -10.86 -6.81 -6.08
N TYR A 31 -11.34 -7.77 -5.30
CA TYR A 31 -10.65 -8.27 -4.12
C TYR A 31 -11.01 -9.72 -3.82
N LEU A 32 -10.16 -10.40 -3.05
CA LEU A 32 -10.37 -11.75 -2.57
C LEU A 32 -10.68 -11.73 -1.06
N VAL A 33 -11.45 -12.72 -0.61
CA VAL A 33 -11.71 -12.97 0.81
C VAL A 33 -10.93 -14.21 1.23
N LEU A 34 -10.07 -14.08 2.24
CA LEU A 34 -9.37 -15.20 2.82
C LEU A 34 -10.29 -15.93 3.81
N ASP A 35 -10.42 -17.22 3.62
CA ASP A 35 -11.17 -18.10 4.51
C ASP A 35 -10.35 -19.37 4.80
N PRO A 36 -9.96 -19.65 6.05
CA PRO A 36 -10.14 -18.77 7.20
C PRO A 36 -9.27 -17.49 7.13
N PRO A 37 -9.67 -16.41 7.83
CA PRO A 37 -8.86 -15.20 7.95
C PRO A 37 -7.51 -15.51 8.59
N ARG A 38 -6.48 -14.76 8.25
CA ARG A 38 -5.17 -14.84 8.87
C ARG A 38 -5.11 -13.97 10.12
N PRO A 39 -4.25 -14.27 11.11
CA PRO A 39 -4.08 -13.41 12.28
C PRO A 39 -3.69 -11.98 11.86
N ALA A 40 -4.45 -10.99 12.34
CA ALA A 40 -4.11 -9.58 12.19
C ALA A 40 -3.36 -9.11 13.45
N ALA A 41 -2.31 -8.30 13.25
CA ALA A 41 -1.48 -7.76 14.33
C ALA A 41 -1.93 -6.36 14.78
N GLY A 42 -3.03 -5.84 14.23
CA GLY A 42 -3.56 -4.50 14.52
C GLY A 42 -4.11 -4.29 15.93
N GLY A 43 -4.35 -5.37 16.68
CA GLY A 43 -5.07 -5.31 17.95
C GLY A 43 -6.52 -4.87 17.74
N GLU A 44 -6.94 -3.79 18.39
CA GLU A 44 -8.27 -3.18 18.18
C GLU A 44 -8.36 -2.37 16.89
N ARG A 45 -7.22 -2.06 16.26
CA ARG A 45 -7.16 -1.30 15.01
C ARG A 45 -7.26 -2.20 13.80
N ILE A 46 -7.81 -1.67 12.71
CA ILE A 46 -7.87 -2.34 11.41
C ILE A 46 -6.46 -2.37 10.81
N GLU A 47 -5.89 -3.55 10.70
CA GLU A 47 -4.57 -3.71 10.10
C GLU A 47 -4.66 -3.58 8.58
N VAL A 48 -3.80 -2.75 7.99
CA VAL A 48 -3.60 -2.66 6.55
C VAL A 48 -2.12 -2.93 6.25
N ILE A 49 -1.87 -4.03 5.56
CA ILE A 49 -0.52 -4.44 5.15
C ILE A 49 -0.35 -4.14 3.67
N GLU A 50 0.70 -3.42 3.32
CA GLU A 50 1.19 -3.33 1.95
C GLU A 50 2.35 -4.30 1.75
N PHE A 51 2.20 -5.24 0.83
CA PHE A 51 3.32 -5.99 0.27
C PHE A 51 3.87 -5.23 -0.92
N PHE A 52 5.17 -4.90 -0.88
CA PHE A 52 5.80 -4.05 -1.88
C PHE A 52 7.25 -4.48 -2.17
N SER A 53 7.90 -3.87 -3.14
CA SER A 53 9.36 -3.94 -3.30
C SER A 53 9.87 -2.64 -3.89
N TYR A 54 11.04 -2.17 -3.42
CA TYR A 54 11.76 -1.08 -4.06
C TYR A 54 12.13 -1.37 -5.52
N GLY A 55 12.26 -2.64 -5.90
CA GLY A 55 12.53 -3.04 -7.28
C GLY A 55 11.31 -3.10 -8.20
N CYS A 56 10.11 -2.88 -7.66
CA CYS A 56 8.87 -2.97 -8.42
C CYS A 56 8.44 -1.61 -8.99
N PRO A 57 8.38 -1.43 -10.33
CA PRO A 57 7.96 -0.16 -10.92
C PRO A 57 6.51 0.20 -10.57
N PHE A 58 5.62 -0.77 -10.47
CA PHE A 58 4.23 -0.52 -10.07
C PHE A 58 4.11 -0.09 -8.60
N CYS A 59 5.02 -0.53 -7.71
CA CYS A 59 5.08 -0.03 -6.34
C CYS A 59 5.56 1.42 -6.32
N TYR A 60 6.57 1.76 -7.13
CA TYR A 60 7.03 3.13 -7.30
C TYR A 60 5.89 4.05 -7.79
N GLU A 61 5.15 3.63 -8.81
CA GLU A 61 3.99 4.37 -9.32
C GLU A 61 2.86 4.49 -8.30
N ALA A 62 2.72 3.53 -7.38
CA ALA A 62 1.68 3.52 -6.36
C ALA A 62 1.95 4.48 -5.19
N GLU A 63 3.22 4.77 -4.88
CA GLU A 63 3.62 5.56 -3.71
C GLU A 63 2.90 6.91 -3.56
N PRO A 64 2.70 7.73 -4.61
CA PRO A 64 1.97 8.99 -4.47
C PRO A 64 0.51 8.79 -4.03
N TYR A 65 -0.13 7.72 -4.45
CA TYR A 65 -1.50 7.38 -4.08
C TYR A 65 -1.57 6.86 -2.64
N ILE A 66 -0.63 5.98 -2.27
CA ILE A 66 -0.49 5.44 -0.92
C ILE A 66 -0.21 6.57 0.07
N THR A 67 0.75 7.45 -0.22
CA THR A 67 1.08 8.61 0.63
C THR A 67 -0.14 9.51 0.84
N ARG A 68 -0.90 9.79 -0.22
CA ARG A 68 -2.13 10.59 -0.12
C ARG A 68 -3.19 9.91 0.74
N TRP A 69 -3.34 8.61 0.63
CA TRP A 69 -4.25 7.82 1.46
C TRP A 69 -3.80 7.82 2.92
N LEU A 70 -2.50 7.63 3.18
CA LEU A 70 -1.92 7.65 4.53
C LEU A 70 -2.14 8.98 5.26
N MET A 71 -2.11 10.12 4.54
CA MET A 71 -2.40 11.43 5.12
C MET A 71 -3.87 11.62 5.55
N LYS A 72 -4.78 10.83 4.98
CA LYS A 72 -6.22 10.93 5.20
C LYS A 72 -6.81 9.82 6.05
N ARG A 73 -6.04 8.72 6.28
CA ARG A 73 -6.54 7.54 6.98
C ARG A 73 -6.93 7.87 8.42
N ASP A 74 -7.96 7.19 8.89
CA ASP A 74 -8.42 7.28 10.27
C ASP A 74 -7.39 6.70 11.26
N ALA A 75 -7.38 7.20 12.49
CA ALA A 75 -6.47 6.72 13.54
C ALA A 75 -6.68 5.24 13.93
N GLU A 76 -7.87 4.70 13.65
CA GLU A 76 -8.17 3.27 13.83
C GLU A 76 -7.47 2.35 12.84
N VAL A 77 -6.84 2.89 11.78
CA VAL A 77 -6.11 2.10 10.78
C VAL A 77 -4.65 1.99 11.17
N ALA A 78 -4.19 0.76 11.39
CA ALA A 78 -2.78 0.42 11.59
C ALA A 78 -2.16 -0.01 10.26
N PHE A 79 -1.42 0.89 9.63
CA PHE A 79 -0.72 0.61 8.37
C PHE A 79 0.71 0.16 8.63
N ARG A 80 1.14 -0.86 7.89
CA ARG A 80 2.55 -1.27 7.81
C ARG A 80 2.91 -1.82 6.44
N ARG A 81 4.19 -1.80 6.13
CA ARG A 81 4.77 -2.37 4.92
C ARG A 81 5.49 -3.68 5.21
N VAL A 82 5.42 -4.60 4.26
CA VAL A 82 6.18 -5.84 4.24
C VAL A 82 6.89 -5.93 2.90
N PRO A 83 8.22 -5.82 2.87
CA PRO A 83 8.95 -5.89 1.63
C PRO A 83 8.96 -7.30 1.07
N SER A 84 8.65 -7.46 -0.21
CA SER A 84 8.73 -8.73 -0.93
C SER A 84 10.17 -9.19 -1.08
N THR A 85 10.42 -10.46 -0.81
CA THR A 85 11.70 -11.12 -1.03
C THR A 85 11.78 -11.82 -2.39
N LEU A 86 10.72 -11.75 -3.19
CA LEU A 86 10.61 -12.38 -4.49
C LEU A 86 10.33 -11.36 -5.60
N PRO A 87 10.94 -11.55 -6.79
CA PRO A 87 11.95 -12.55 -7.13
C PRO A 87 13.25 -12.35 -6.32
N ALA A 88 14.15 -13.34 -6.35
CA ALA A 88 15.40 -13.30 -5.56
C ALA A 88 16.26 -12.03 -5.79
N ALA A 89 16.18 -11.43 -6.97
CA ALA A 89 16.84 -10.16 -7.29
C ALA A 89 16.34 -8.98 -6.43
N TRP A 90 15.20 -9.11 -5.75
CA TRP A 90 14.63 -8.09 -4.86
C TRP A 90 14.96 -8.32 -3.39
N ALA A 91 15.50 -9.49 -3.04
CA ALA A 91 15.89 -9.80 -1.66
C ALA A 91 16.81 -8.75 -1.00
N PRO A 92 17.81 -8.15 -1.72
CA PRO A 92 18.60 -7.07 -1.16
C PRO A 92 17.77 -5.84 -0.74
N PHE A 93 16.71 -5.51 -1.49
CA PHE A 93 15.81 -4.42 -1.16
C PHE A 93 14.99 -4.68 0.11
N ALA A 94 14.57 -5.92 0.32
CA ALA A 94 13.84 -6.29 1.53
C ALA A 94 14.73 -6.16 2.78
N ARG A 95 15.99 -6.57 2.70
CA ARG A 95 16.97 -6.34 3.77
C ARG A 95 17.24 -4.86 3.98
N ALA A 96 17.41 -4.09 2.89
CA ALA A 96 17.64 -2.65 2.94
C ALA A 96 16.48 -1.92 3.65
N TYR A 97 15.23 -2.28 3.37
CA TYR A 97 14.06 -1.72 4.04
C TYR A 97 14.15 -1.88 5.56
N TYR A 98 14.43 -3.09 6.04
CA TYR A 98 14.54 -3.35 7.47
C TYR A 98 15.79 -2.72 8.11
N ALA A 99 16.88 -2.58 7.37
CA ALA A 99 18.05 -1.84 7.85
C ALA A 99 17.76 -0.33 7.97
N LEU A 100 17.04 0.26 7.01
CA LEU A 100 16.56 1.64 7.10
C LEU A 100 15.61 1.85 8.29
N GLU A 101 14.74 0.86 8.56
CA GLU A 101 13.86 0.89 9.71
C GLU A 101 14.65 0.83 11.02
N ALA A 102 15.59 -0.12 11.15
CA ALA A 102 16.41 -0.30 12.34
C ALA A 102 17.31 0.91 12.66
N THR A 103 17.73 1.64 11.63
CA THR A 103 18.56 2.86 11.78
C THR A 103 17.74 4.14 11.90
N GLY A 104 16.38 4.05 11.86
CA GLY A 104 15.50 5.23 11.89
C GLY A 104 15.53 6.08 10.61
N LEU A 105 16.16 5.60 9.55
CA LEU A 105 16.29 6.31 8.28
C LEU A 105 15.06 6.16 7.36
N LEU A 106 14.21 5.15 7.63
CA LEU A 106 13.09 4.80 6.77
C LEU A 106 12.14 5.97 6.44
N PRO A 107 11.71 6.81 7.40
CA PRO A 107 10.78 7.91 7.09
C PRO A 107 11.34 8.92 6.08
N ARG A 108 12.67 9.10 6.07
CA ARG A 108 13.34 10.07 5.22
C ARG A 108 13.82 9.46 3.90
N LEU A 109 14.19 8.19 3.88
CA LEU A 109 14.84 7.56 2.73
C LEU A 109 13.92 6.59 1.95
N HIS A 110 12.71 6.30 2.43
CA HIS A 110 11.80 5.39 1.72
C HIS A 110 11.55 5.84 0.28
N TRP A 111 11.07 7.07 0.08
CA TRP A 111 10.87 7.62 -1.25
C TRP A 111 12.18 7.78 -2.05
N PRO A 112 13.26 8.36 -1.50
CA PRO A 112 14.54 8.47 -2.22
C PRO A 112 15.10 7.14 -2.74
N VAL A 113 14.92 6.02 -2.04
CA VAL A 113 15.36 4.71 -2.56
C VAL A 113 14.57 4.33 -3.81
N PHE A 114 13.27 4.49 -3.81
CA PHE A 114 12.44 4.27 -5.00
C PHE A 114 12.87 5.17 -6.16
N ASP A 115 12.94 6.48 -5.90
CA ASP A 115 13.17 7.50 -6.91
C ASP A 115 14.56 7.33 -7.56
N ASN A 116 15.60 7.17 -6.75
CA ASN A 116 16.94 6.94 -7.27
C ASN A 116 17.08 5.61 -8.02
N HIS A 117 16.31 4.58 -7.64
CA HIS A 117 16.36 3.31 -8.35
C HIS A 117 15.65 3.38 -9.70
N HIS A 118 14.43 3.93 -9.73
CA HIS A 118 13.58 3.91 -10.93
C HIS A 118 13.77 5.12 -11.85
N PHE A 119 13.92 6.32 -11.29
CA PHE A 119 14.05 7.55 -12.08
C PHE A 119 15.53 7.83 -12.43
N ASP A 120 16.42 7.80 -11.45
CA ASP A 120 17.86 8.06 -11.68
C ASP A 120 18.62 6.85 -12.23
N GLY A 121 17.99 5.67 -12.31
CA GLY A 121 18.60 4.46 -12.84
C GLY A 121 19.71 3.87 -11.98
N LYS A 122 19.83 4.26 -10.69
CA LYS A 122 20.83 3.71 -9.77
C LYS A 122 20.45 2.28 -9.40
N ARG A 123 21.41 1.36 -9.53
CA ARG A 123 21.18 -0.06 -9.20
C ARG A 123 21.29 -0.32 -7.70
N LEU A 124 20.32 0.20 -6.93
CA LEU A 124 20.33 0.10 -5.46
C LEU A 124 19.96 -1.30 -4.92
N ASN A 125 19.63 -2.26 -5.80
CA ASN A 125 19.49 -3.69 -5.46
C ASN A 125 20.83 -4.41 -5.23
N ASN A 126 21.93 -3.68 -5.27
CA ASN A 126 23.26 -4.15 -4.94
C ASN A 126 23.74 -3.46 -3.66
N GLU A 127 24.20 -4.24 -2.69
CA GLU A 127 24.60 -3.74 -1.37
C GLU A 127 25.69 -2.65 -1.48
N LYS A 128 26.71 -2.86 -2.32
CA LYS A 128 27.77 -1.88 -2.53
C LYS A 128 27.20 -0.55 -3.00
N ASN A 129 26.39 -0.58 -4.05
CA ASN A 129 25.80 0.64 -4.63
C ASN A 129 24.89 1.35 -3.61
N LEU A 130 24.14 0.58 -2.81
CA LEU A 130 23.25 1.14 -1.78
C LEU A 130 24.08 1.84 -0.69
N ILE A 131 25.16 1.23 -0.21
CA ILE A 131 26.06 1.80 0.79
C ILE A 131 26.76 3.05 0.26
N GLU A 132 27.26 3.03 -0.97
CA GLU A 132 27.86 4.19 -1.63
C GLU A 132 26.84 5.34 -1.76
N TRP A 133 25.61 5.02 -2.16
CA TRP A 133 24.55 5.99 -2.28
C TRP A 133 24.17 6.60 -0.92
N LEU A 134 24.07 5.80 0.14
CA LEU A 134 23.81 6.28 1.50
C LEU A 134 24.91 7.24 1.98
N SER A 135 26.16 6.85 1.81
CA SER A 135 27.31 7.72 2.15
C SER A 135 27.28 9.05 1.40
N ALA A 136 26.97 9.03 0.10
CA ALA A 136 26.84 10.24 -0.71
C ALA A 136 25.66 11.14 -0.28
N ASN A 137 24.68 10.59 0.44
CA ASN A 137 23.56 11.33 1.03
C ASN A 137 23.80 11.72 2.50
N GLY A 138 25.02 11.58 3.00
CA GLY A 138 25.41 12.01 4.34
C GLY A 138 25.05 11.04 5.46
N GLU A 139 24.70 9.79 5.11
CA GLU A 139 24.37 8.76 6.09
C GLU A 139 25.60 8.01 6.57
N ASP A 140 25.56 7.52 7.82
CA ASP A 140 26.60 6.67 8.37
C ASP A 140 26.52 5.25 7.78
N ALA A 141 27.34 5.01 6.76
CA ALA A 141 27.40 3.73 6.07
C ALA A 141 27.86 2.58 6.98
N VAL A 142 28.64 2.85 8.02
CA VAL A 142 29.10 1.82 8.96
C VAL A 142 27.93 1.37 9.84
N VAL A 143 27.18 2.30 10.40
CA VAL A 143 25.98 2.01 11.19
C VAL A 143 24.94 1.28 10.35
N PHE A 144 24.71 1.73 9.12
CA PHE A 144 23.77 1.06 8.22
C PHE A 144 24.22 -0.37 7.88
N LYS A 145 25.49 -0.59 7.59
CA LYS A 145 26.04 -1.92 7.28
C LYS A 145 25.90 -2.87 8.47
N GLN A 146 26.17 -2.38 9.68
CA GLN A 146 25.99 -3.16 10.91
C GLN A 146 24.51 -3.55 11.09
N ALA A 147 23.58 -2.63 10.85
CA ALA A 147 22.15 -2.93 10.89
C ALA A 147 21.76 -3.96 9.82
N LEU A 148 22.23 -3.81 8.58
CA LEU A 148 21.96 -4.72 7.48
C LEU A 148 22.37 -6.17 7.77
N ASP A 149 23.46 -6.37 8.52
CA ASP A 149 23.99 -7.69 8.89
C ASP A 149 23.47 -8.18 10.25
N SER A 150 22.65 -7.39 10.93
CA SER A 150 22.18 -7.73 12.27
C SER A 150 21.25 -8.96 12.29
N PRO A 151 21.22 -9.70 13.41
CA PRO A 151 20.24 -10.78 13.61
C PRO A 151 18.79 -10.29 13.53
N GLU A 152 18.52 -9.04 13.95
CA GLU A 152 17.19 -8.43 13.89
C GLU A 152 16.69 -8.28 12.45
N VAL A 153 17.49 -7.67 11.58
CA VAL A 153 17.16 -7.48 10.15
C VAL A 153 16.98 -8.85 9.47
N ARG A 154 17.82 -9.83 9.81
CA ARG A 154 17.67 -11.19 9.30
C ARG A 154 16.35 -11.81 9.74
N ALA A 155 15.99 -11.70 11.01
CA ALA A 155 14.73 -12.24 11.53
C ALA A 155 13.52 -11.58 10.86
N LYS A 156 13.53 -10.24 10.68
CA LYS A 156 12.46 -9.51 9.98
C LYS A 156 12.35 -9.92 8.50
N PHE A 157 13.48 -10.15 7.84
CA PHE A 157 13.51 -10.63 6.45
C PHE A 157 12.86 -12.02 6.33
N GLU A 158 13.21 -12.97 7.22
CA GLU A 158 12.60 -14.29 7.19
C GLU A 158 11.11 -14.25 7.56
N ALA A 159 10.71 -13.39 8.49
CA ALA A 159 9.31 -13.16 8.81
C ALA A 159 8.54 -12.60 7.60
N ALA A 160 9.11 -11.64 6.87
CA ALA A 160 8.51 -11.13 5.64
C ALA A 160 8.32 -12.22 4.60
N ARG A 161 9.32 -13.09 4.43
CA ARG A 161 9.25 -14.23 3.52
C ARG A 161 8.11 -15.18 3.90
N ALA A 162 8.01 -15.55 5.17
CA ALA A 162 6.92 -16.39 5.67
C ALA A 162 5.53 -15.73 5.47
N MET A 163 5.44 -14.40 5.55
CA MET A 163 4.21 -13.68 5.29
C MET A 163 3.78 -13.74 3.83
N LEU A 164 4.71 -13.68 2.87
CA LEU A 164 4.37 -13.86 1.44
C LEU A 164 3.68 -15.20 1.21
N ASP A 165 4.18 -16.27 1.84
CA ASP A 165 3.60 -17.60 1.75
C ASP A 165 2.23 -17.66 2.47
N THR A 166 2.15 -17.11 3.69
CA THR A 166 0.92 -17.10 4.52
C THR A 166 -0.24 -16.44 3.80
N TYR A 167 0.00 -15.34 3.09
CA TYR A 167 -1.02 -14.59 2.35
C TYR A 167 -1.08 -14.96 0.88
N ASN A 168 -0.29 -15.94 0.43
CA ASN A 168 -0.19 -16.38 -0.97
C ASN A 168 0.03 -15.20 -1.93
N ILE A 169 1.00 -14.34 -1.62
CA ILE A 169 1.29 -13.13 -2.38
C ILE A 169 1.95 -13.49 -3.71
N GLN A 170 1.26 -13.26 -4.81
CA GLN A 170 1.72 -13.61 -6.17
C GLN A 170 2.37 -12.44 -6.91
N GLY A 171 2.33 -11.25 -6.36
CA GLY A 171 2.89 -10.04 -6.95
C GLY A 171 2.68 -8.83 -6.04
N VAL A 172 3.32 -7.72 -6.42
CA VAL A 172 3.25 -6.48 -5.67
C VAL A 172 3.01 -5.29 -6.62
N PRO A 173 2.36 -4.20 -6.19
CA PRO A 173 1.82 -3.98 -4.86
C PRO A 173 0.57 -4.85 -4.59
N THR A 174 0.49 -5.39 -3.38
CA THR A 174 -0.69 -6.12 -2.88
C THR A 174 -1.00 -5.63 -1.48
N PHE A 175 -2.28 -5.40 -1.21
CA PHE A 175 -2.77 -4.99 0.09
C PHE A 175 -3.56 -6.11 0.75
N VAL A 176 -3.34 -6.28 2.05
CA VAL A 176 -4.14 -7.14 2.91
C VAL A 176 -4.77 -6.28 3.99
N VAL A 177 -6.10 -6.37 4.13
CA VAL A 177 -6.86 -5.64 5.14
C VAL A 177 -7.43 -6.62 6.16
N ASP A 178 -7.13 -6.37 7.43
CA ASP A 178 -7.61 -7.10 8.61
C ASP A 178 -7.37 -8.63 8.53
N GLY A 179 -6.26 -9.03 7.90
CA GLY A 179 -5.93 -10.44 7.69
C GLY A 179 -6.95 -11.21 6.83
N ARG A 180 -7.94 -10.54 6.28
CA ARG A 180 -9.11 -11.15 5.64
C ARG A 180 -9.29 -10.80 4.16
N TYR A 181 -9.03 -9.57 3.78
CA TYR A 181 -9.30 -9.10 2.42
C TYR A 181 -7.99 -8.81 1.68
N VAL A 182 -7.88 -9.26 0.45
CA VAL A 182 -6.68 -9.07 -0.39
C VAL A 182 -7.07 -8.36 -1.68
N THR A 183 -6.35 -7.30 -2.01
CA THR A 183 -6.45 -6.62 -3.31
C THR A 183 -5.07 -6.26 -3.86
N SER A 184 -4.99 -6.01 -5.15
CA SER A 184 -3.79 -5.58 -5.85
C SER A 184 -4.16 -4.70 -7.03
N SER A 185 -3.20 -3.99 -7.62
CA SER A 185 -3.44 -3.20 -8.84
C SER A 185 -4.02 -4.04 -9.97
N ARG A 186 -3.59 -5.31 -10.08
CA ARG A 186 -4.11 -6.25 -11.08
C ARG A 186 -5.57 -6.63 -10.83
N LEU A 187 -5.97 -6.89 -9.57
CA LEU A 187 -7.36 -7.23 -9.22
C LEU A 187 -8.28 -6.03 -9.37
N ALA A 188 -7.83 -4.88 -8.89
CA ALA A 188 -8.63 -3.66 -8.91
C ALA A 188 -8.76 -3.01 -10.30
N GLY A 189 -7.92 -3.42 -11.27
CA GLY A 189 -7.91 -2.85 -12.62
C GLY A 189 -7.02 -1.61 -12.79
N GLY A 190 -6.25 -1.24 -11.76
CA GLY A 190 -5.33 -0.10 -11.77
C GLY A 190 -4.86 0.30 -10.39
N ILE A 191 -3.89 1.22 -10.33
CA ILE A 191 -3.35 1.72 -9.06
C ILE A 191 -4.34 2.66 -8.35
N PRO A 192 -4.98 3.64 -9.03
CA PRO A 192 -6.00 4.48 -8.41
C PRO A 192 -7.17 3.66 -7.88
N GLU A 193 -7.64 2.69 -8.66
CA GLU A 193 -8.73 1.77 -8.32
C GLU A 193 -8.37 0.91 -7.12
N MET A 194 -7.13 0.43 -7.05
CA MET A 194 -6.62 -0.35 -5.91
C MET A 194 -6.77 0.42 -4.59
N MET A 195 -6.43 1.71 -4.56
CA MET A 195 -6.58 2.50 -3.34
C MET A 195 -8.04 2.75 -2.97
N SER A 196 -8.92 2.85 -3.96
CA SER A 196 -10.38 2.92 -3.73
C SER A 196 -10.92 1.60 -3.15
N VAL A 197 -10.40 0.47 -3.64
CA VAL A 197 -10.73 -0.86 -3.09
C VAL A 197 -10.21 -0.99 -1.66
N VAL A 198 -8.97 -0.57 -1.37
CA VAL A 198 -8.41 -0.58 0.01
C VAL A 198 -9.32 0.18 0.97
N GLU A 199 -9.80 1.37 0.59
CA GLU A 199 -10.72 2.17 1.42
C GLU A 199 -12.05 1.44 1.64
N HIS A 200 -12.61 0.83 0.61
CA HIS A 200 -13.80 -0.01 0.73
C HIS A 200 -13.59 -1.18 1.70
N LEU A 201 -12.44 -1.86 1.62
CA LEU A 201 -12.12 -3.00 2.48
C LEU A 201 -11.91 -2.59 3.94
N VAL A 202 -11.34 -1.41 4.19
CA VAL A 202 -11.28 -0.82 5.55
C VAL A 202 -12.70 -0.61 6.08
N GLY A 203 -13.62 -0.11 5.26
CA GLY A 203 -15.04 0.01 5.63
C GLY A 203 -15.70 -1.33 5.98
N LEU A 204 -15.40 -2.40 5.22
CA LEU A 204 -15.90 -3.75 5.53
C LEU A 204 -15.34 -4.29 6.85
N ALA A 205 -14.04 -4.09 7.10
CA ALA A 205 -13.39 -4.50 8.35
C ALA A 205 -13.99 -3.76 9.55
N ARG A 206 -14.18 -2.44 9.43
CA ARG A 206 -14.84 -1.59 10.45
C ARG A 206 -16.22 -2.14 10.83
N ALA A 207 -17.05 -2.45 9.83
CA ALA A 207 -18.37 -3.04 10.07
C ALA A 207 -18.30 -4.43 10.73
N GLY A 208 -17.22 -5.18 10.49
CA GLY A 208 -16.94 -6.47 11.12
C GLY A 208 -16.52 -6.34 12.59
N HIS A 209 -15.71 -5.33 12.92
CA HIS A 209 -15.29 -5.05 14.31
C HIS A 209 -16.45 -4.56 15.18
N ALA A 210 -17.35 -3.74 14.62
CA ALA A 210 -18.52 -3.22 15.35
C ALA A 210 -19.55 -4.30 15.73
N LYS A 211 -19.45 -5.53 15.19
CA LYS A 211 -20.37 -6.64 15.46
C LYS A 211 -19.82 -7.65 16.48
N LYS A 212 -18.58 -7.46 16.95
CA LYS A 212 -17.96 -8.30 17.98
C LYS A 212 -18.14 -7.67 19.36
#